data_e2ef50006e0b49de1f9d0f5cca6b0901
#
_entry.id   e2ef50006e0b49de1f9d0f5cca6b0901
#
_cell.length_a   1.000
_cell.length_b   1.000
_cell.length_c   1.000
_cell.angle_alpha   90.00
_cell.angle_beta   90.00
_cell.angle_gamma   90.00
#
_symmetry.space_group_name_H-M   'P 1'
#
loop_
_entity.id
_entity.type
_entity.pdbx_description
1 polymer ?
#
loop_
_entity_poly.entity_id
_entity_poly.type
_entity_poly.pdbx_seq_one_letter_code
_entity_poly.pdbx_strand_id
1 'polypeptide(L)'
;MRLLVVDDFRTMRRVLRGLLRDMGLDDVAEAGDGAAALERLRAEPVDLVITDIEMPTLNGFELLSAIKKDERLKHVPVLMLAAEARKDEIVRCIQAGAAGYLVKPFTRETLEEKLRAALPAAFEVAG
;
A
#
# COMPACT_ATOMS: atom_id res chain seq x y z
N MET A 1 11.24 -9.01 -4.69
CA MET A 1 10.58 -7.88 -3.97
C MET A 1 9.08 -8.10 -3.96
N ARG A 2 8.50 -8.18 -2.79
CA ARG A 2 7.08 -8.51 -2.64
C ARG A 2 6.27 -7.31 -2.18
N LEU A 3 5.15 -7.06 -2.86
CA LEU A 3 4.18 -6.03 -2.49
C LEU A 3 2.92 -6.70 -1.94
N LEU A 4 2.24 -6.02 -1.01
CA LEU A 4 0.95 -6.45 -0.48
C LEU A 4 -0.10 -5.41 -0.84
N VAL A 5 -1.14 -5.83 -1.53
CA VAL A 5 -2.28 -4.99 -1.89
C VAL A 5 -3.46 -5.32 -0.97
N VAL A 6 -3.97 -4.32 -0.27
CA VAL A 6 -5.05 -4.48 0.71
C VAL A 6 -6.25 -3.64 0.28
N ASP A 7 -7.35 -4.29 -0.04
CA ASP A 7 -8.59 -3.64 -0.45
C ASP A 7 -9.71 -4.67 -0.30
N ASP A 8 -10.87 -4.24 0.19
CA ASP A 8 -12.00 -5.14 0.35
C ASP A 8 -12.71 -5.44 -0.98
N PHE A 9 -12.40 -4.69 -2.05
CA PHE A 9 -12.93 -4.94 -3.38
C PHE A 9 -11.93 -5.77 -4.20
N ARG A 10 -12.33 -6.98 -4.53
CA ARG A 10 -11.52 -7.89 -5.33
C ARG A 10 -11.13 -7.30 -6.69
N THR A 11 -12.06 -6.57 -7.32
CA THR A 11 -11.81 -5.92 -8.60
C THR A 11 -10.67 -4.92 -8.52
N MET A 12 -10.63 -4.11 -7.46
CA MET A 12 -9.55 -3.14 -7.26
C MET A 12 -8.21 -3.84 -7.07
N ARG A 13 -8.17 -4.94 -6.30
CA ARG A 13 -6.94 -5.71 -6.14
C ARG A 13 -6.42 -6.24 -7.47
N ARG A 14 -7.31 -6.70 -8.35
CA ARG A 14 -6.95 -7.18 -9.68
C ARG A 14 -6.40 -6.06 -10.56
N VAL A 15 -7.03 -4.89 -10.52
CA VAL A 15 -6.56 -3.70 -11.26
C VAL A 15 -5.14 -3.34 -10.81
N LEU A 16 -4.92 -3.25 -9.52
CA LEU A 16 -3.60 -2.93 -8.96
C LEU A 16 -2.55 -3.97 -9.36
N ARG A 17 -2.88 -5.25 -9.25
CA ARG A 17 -1.95 -6.31 -9.67
C ARG A 17 -1.56 -6.20 -11.13
N GLY A 18 -2.53 -5.91 -12.00
CA GLY A 18 -2.28 -5.74 -13.42
C GLY A 18 -1.34 -4.57 -13.70
N LEU A 19 -1.59 -3.44 -13.07
CA LEU A 19 -0.75 -2.25 -13.21
C LEU A 19 0.67 -2.50 -12.70
N LEU A 20 0.80 -3.15 -11.56
CA LEU A 20 2.10 -3.49 -10.96
C LEU A 20 2.87 -4.47 -11.85
N ARG A 21 2.20 -5.46 -12.40
CA ARG A 21 2.81 -6.41 -13.34
C ARG A 21 3.36 -5.69 -14.57
N ASP A 22 2.62 -4.73 -15.10
CA ASP A 22 3.05 -3.93 -16.25
C ASP A 22 4.31 -3.11 -15.94
N MET A 23 4.58 -2.84 -14.68
CA MET A 23 5.79 -2.15 -14.23
C MET A 23 6.93 -3.13 -13.90
N GLY A 24 6.73 -4.43 -14.09
CA GLY A 24 7.70 -5.44 -13.75
C GLY A 24 7.64 -5.91 -12.29
N LEU A 25 6.60 -5.53 -11.56
CA LEU A 25 6.41 -5.92 -10.16
C LEU A 25 5.32 -7.00 -10.09
N ASP A 26 5.73 -8.26 -10.25
CA ASP A 26 4.81 -9.38 -10.39
C ASP A 26 4.64 -10.24 -9.13
N ASP A 27 5.46 -10.02 -8.10
CA ASP A 27 5.31 -10.72 -6.82
C ASP A 27 4.41 -9.89 -5.89
N VAL A 28 3.10 -10.04 -6.09
CA VAL A 28 2.08 -9.27 -5.38
C VAL A 28 1.15 -10.21 -4.61
N ALA A 29 1.13 -10.03 -3.29
CA ALA A 29 0.17 -10.71 -2.41
C ALA A 29 -1.06 -9.82 -2.22
N GLU A 30 -2.18 -10.41 -1.86
CA GLU A 30 -3.44 -9.71 -1.64
C GLU A 30 -4.02 -10.00 -0.28
N ALA A 31 -4.72 -9.02 0.29
CA ALA A 31 -5.51 -9.17 1.50
C ALA A 31 -6.83 -8.41 1.34
N GLY A 32 -7.92 -8.96 1.84
CA GLY A 32 -9.25 -8.36 1.72
C GLY A 32 -9.62 -7.41 2.83
N ASP A 33 -8.83 -7.35 3.91
CA ASP A 33 -9.04 -6.45 5.03
C ASP A 33 -7.74 -6.26 5.82
N GLY A 34 -7.77 -5.34 6.80
CA GLY A 34 -6.58 -5.02 7.58
C GLY A 34 -6.08 -6.15 8.47
N ALA A 35 -6.99 -6.97 9.01
CA ALA A 35 -6.61 -8.10 9.86
C ALA A 35 -5.87 -9.16 9.05
N ALA A 36 -6.38 -9.50 7.87
CA ALA A 36 -5.73 -10.43 6.95
C ALA A 36 -4.38 -9.89 6.49
N ALA A 37 -4.29 -8.57 6.27
CA ALA A 37 -3.03 -7.92 5.90
C ALA A 37 -1.96 -8.08 6.99
N LEU A 38 -2.31 -7.84 8.25
CA LEU A 38 -1.38 -8.01 9.37
C LEU A 38 -0.91 -9.45 9.50
N GLU A 39 -1.82 -10.40 9.33
CA GLU A 39 -1.48 -11.82 9.36
C GLU A 39 -0.45 -12.16 8.29
N ARG A 40 -0.65 -11.67 7.06
CA ARG A 40 0.31 -11.87 5.98
C ARG A 40 1.66 -11.20 6.25
N LEU A 41 1.63 -9.97 6.76
CA LEU A 41 2.86 -9.22 7.06
C LEU A 41 3.70 -9.92 8.12
N ARG A 42 3.07 -10.59 9.08
CA ARG A 42 3.77 -11.33 10.13
C ARG A 42 4.27 -12.69 9.66
N ALA A 43 3.66 -13.24 8.62
CA ALA A 43 3.98 -14.57 8.12
C ALA A 43 5.11 -14.57 7.07
N GLU A 44 5.24 -13.50 6.30
CA GLU A 44 6.18 -13.44 5.18
C GLU A 44 6.73 -12.03 4.97
N PRO A 45 7.95 -11.91 4.42
CA PRO A 45 8.53 -10.59 4.13
C PRO A 45 7.74 -9.83 3.07
N VAL A 46 7.45 -8.56 3.34
CA VAL A 46 6.79 -7.65 2.40
C VAL A 46 7.60 -6.36 2.36
N ASP A 47 7.83 -5.84 1.17
CA ASP A 47 8.65 -4.66 0.95
C ASP A 47 7.85 -3.36 0.88
N LEU A 48 6.58 -3.45 0.52
CA LEU A 48 5.69 -2.29 0.44
C LEU A 48 4.23 -2.74 0.56
N VAL A 49 3.43 -1.94 1.26
CA VAL A 49 1.98 -2.14 1.39
C VAL A 49 1.25 -1.04 0.65
N ILE A 50 0.27 -1.42 -0.17
CA ILE A 50 -0.69 -0.49 -0.77
C ILE A 50 -2.04 -0.83 -0.14
N THR A 51 -2.63 0.08 0.62
CA THR A 51 -3.88 -0.20 1.32
C THR A 51 -4.94 0.86 1.10
N ASP A 52 -6.17 0.41 0.90
CA ASP A 52 -7.33 1.29 0.97
C ASP A 52 -7.46 1.83 2.40
N ILE A 53 -8.00 3.04 2.52
CA ILE A 53 -8.24 3.65 3.84
C ILE A 53 -9.51 3.09 4.44
N GLU A 54 -10.60 3.05 3.68
CA GLU A 54 -11.89 2.57 4.19
C GLU A 54 -12.10 1.09 3.93
N MET A 55 -12.03 0.29 5.00
CA MET A 55 -12.24 -1.15 4.96
C MET A 55 -12.98 -1.59 6.22
N PRO A 56 -13.75 -2.69 6.16
CA PRO A 56 -14.38 -3.23 7.34
C PRO A 56 -13.37 -3.80 8.33
N THR A 57 -13.74 -3.95 9.58
CA THR A 57 -12.99 -4.50 10.71
C THR A 57 -11.78 -3.66 11.11
N LEU A 58 -10.80 -3.53 10.24
CA LEU A 58 -9.58 -2.76 10.50
C LEU A 58 -9.33 -1.88 9.27
N ASN A 59 -9.49 -0.57 9.41
CA ASN A 59 -9.29 0.37 8.31
C ASN A 59 -7.81 0.63 8.04
N GLY A 60 -7.53 1.41 6.98
CA GLY A 60 -6.16 1.69 6.57
C GLY A 60 -5.33 2.44 7.60
N PHE A 61 -5.93 3.35 8.35
CA PHE A 61 -5.23 4.06 9.43
C PHE A 61 -4.89 3.14 10.59
N GLU A 62 -5.81 2.26 10.96
CA GLU A 62 -5.57 1.26 12.00
C GLU A 62 -4.49 0.27 11.57
N LEU A 63 -4.51 -0.14 10.32
CA LEU A 63 -3.46 -1.00 9.76
C LEU A 63 -2.10 -0.29 9.79
N LEU A 64 -2.04 0.95 9.33
CA LEU A 64 -0.82 1.75 9.36
C LEU A 64 -0.28 1.88 10.78
N SER A 65 -1.15 2.18 11.74
CA SER A 65 -0.77 2.28 13.16
C SER A 65 -0.18 0.97 13.67
N ALA A 66 -0.82 -0.16 13.37
CA ALA A 66 -0.34 -1.48 13.78
C ALA A 66 1.03 -1.79 13.17
N ILE A 67 1.25 -1.45 11.91
CA ILE A 67 2.54 -1.62 11.23
C ILE A 67 3.61 -0.77 11.92
N LYS A 68 3.32 0.49 12.21
CA LYS A 68 4.29 1.41 12.81
C LYS A 68 4.66 1.04 14.24
N LYS A 69 3.76 0.36 14.97
CA LYS A 69 4.01 -0.09 16.35
C LYS A 69 4.72 -1.44 16.44
N ASP A 70 4.81 -2.16 15.33
CA ASP A 70 5.45 -3.48 15.30
C ASP A 70 6.92 -3.31 14.92
N GLU A 71 7.83 -3.72 15.80
CA GLU A 71 9.27 -3.57 15.58
C GLU A 71 9.77 -4.26 14.30
N ARG A 72 9.11 -5.34 13.89
CA ARG A 72 9.48 -6.07 12.68
C ARG A 72 8.91 -5.46 11.41
N LEU A 73 7.85 -4.66 11.52
CA LEU A 73 7.09 -4.14 10.38
C LEU A 73 7.24 -2.63 10.18
N LYS A 74 7.66 -1.90 11.20
CA LYS A 74 7.64 -0.42 11.17
C LYS A 74 8.45 0.21 10.04
N HIS A 75 9.38 -0.51 9.46
CA HIS A 75 10.20 -0.05 8.33
C HIS A 75 9.51 -0.22 6.98
N VAL A 76 8.42 -1.00 6.91
CA VAL A 76 7.71 -1.26 5.67
C VAL A 76 6.95 -0.01 5.24
N PRO A 77 7.22 0.55 4.04
CA PRO A 77 6.47 1.72 3.57
C PRO A 77 5.03 1.35 3.25
N VAL A 78 4.12 2.26 3.58
CA VAL A 78 2.68 2.09 3.36
C VAL A 78 2.18 3.22 2.48
N LEU A 79 1.60 2.86 1.34
CA LEU A 79 0.96 3.79 0.41
C LEU A 79 -0.55 3.69 0.62
N MET A 80 -1.18 4.82 0.95
CA MET A 80 -2.61 4.87 1.28
C MET A 80 -3.45 5.22 0.04
N LEU A 81 -4.54 4.50 -0.18
CA LEU A 81 -5.49 4.77 -1.26
C LEU A 81 -6.72 5.48 -0.69
N ALA A 82 -6.95 6.71 -1.12
CA ALA A 82 -8.07 7.54 -0.67
C ALA A 82 -9.17 7.58 -1.73
N ALA A 83 -10.43 7.52 -1.29
CA ALA A 83 -11.59 7.65 -2.20
C ALA A 83 -11.75 9.08 -2.71
N GLU A 84 -11.34 10.06 -1.92
CA GLU A 84 -11.46 11.47 -2.23
C GLU A 84 -10.21 12.25 -1.80
N ALA A 85 -9.93 13.36 -2.48
CA ALA A 85 -8.83 14.25 -2.14
C ALA A 85 -9.24 15.19 -0.98
N ARG A 86 -9.36 14.63 0.22
CA ARG A 86 -9.71 15.40 1.42
C ARG A 86 -8.45 15.84 2.15
N LYS A 87 -8.31 17.14 2.33
CA LYS A 87 -7.12 17.75 2.93
C LYS A 87 -6.84 17.20 4.34
N ASP A 88 -7.87 17.09 5.17
CA ASP A 88 -7.73 16.57 6.54
C ASP A 88 -7.24 15.12 6.55
N GLU A 89 -7.73 14.31 5.63
CA GLU A 89 -7.33 12.92 5.51
C GLU A 89 -5.89 12.78 5.00
N ILE A 90 -5.52 13.61 4.02
CA ILE A 90 -4.15 13.64 3.48
C ILE A 90 -3.15 14.02 4.58
N VAL A 91 -3.46 15.06 5.36
CA VAL A 91 -2.63 15.49 6.48
C VAL A 91 -2.52 14.36 7.51
N ARG A 92 -3.61 13.67 7.80
CA ARG A 92 -3.62 12.53 8.71
C ARG A 92 -2.71 11.39 8.22
N CYS A 93 -2.71 11.11 6.92
CA CYS A 93 -1.81 10.11 6.35
C CYS A 93 -0.34 10.47 6.61
N ILE A 94 0.01 11.71 6.35
CA ILE A 94 1.38 12.21 6.54
C ILE A 94 1.78 12.12 8.02
N GLN A 95 0.93 12.59 8.91
CA GLN A 95 1.17 12.58 10.35
C GLN A 95 1.28 11.17 10.92
N ALA A 96 0.54 10.22 10.36
CA ALA A 96 0.58 8.83 10.78
C ALA A 96 1.80 8.07 10.25
N GLY A 97 2.60 8.69 9.40
CA GLY A 97 3.82 8.09 8.87
C GLY A 97 3.65 7.28 7.60
N ALA A 98 2.59 7.52 6.83
CA ALA A 98 2.44 6.91 5.52
C ALA A 98 3.55 7.38 4.58
N ALA A 99 4.02 6.49 3.71
CA ALA A 99 5.04 6.83 2.71
C ALA A 99 4.46 7.70 1.59
N GLY A 100 3.14 7.67 1.40
CA GLY A 100 2.45 8.48 0.44
C GLY A 100 0.97 8.18 0.43
N TYR A 101 0.24 8.91 -0.39
CA TYR A 101 -1.18 8.66 -0.61
C TYR A 101 -1.50 8.80 -2.10
N LEU A 102 -2.59 8.16 -2.52
CA LEU A 102 -3.03 8.14 -3.90
C LEU A 102 -4.56 8.21 -3.90
N VAL A 103 -5.13 9.10 -4.70
CA VAL A 103 -6.59 9.31 -4.77
C VAL A 103 -7.17 8.51 -5.93
N LYS A 104 -8.25 7.79 -5.67
CA LYS A 104 -8.99 7.04 -6.71
C LYS A 104 -9.96 7.97 -7.44
N PRO A 105 -10.15 7.84 -8.75
CA PRO A 105 -9.36 7.00 -9.63
C PRO A 105 -7.99 7.59 -9.92
N PHE A 106 -7.00 6.74 -10.11
CA PHE A 106 -5.63 7.16 -10.39
C PHE A 106 -5.18 6.61 -11.76
N THR A 107 -4.15 7.24 -12.33
CA THR A 107 -3.52 6.75 -13.56
C THR A 107 -2.35 5.84 -13.22
N ARG A 108 -1.91 5.05 -14.20
CA ARG A 108 -0.70 4.25 -14.07
C ARG A 108 0.50 5.12 -13.72
N GLU A 109 0.62 6.27 -14.38
CA GLU A 109 1.74 7.21 -14.19
C GLU A 109 1.78 7.75 -12.76
N THR A 110 0.63 8.09 -12.19
CA THR A 110 0.54 8.57 -10.81
C THR A 110 0.90 7.48 -9.82
N LEU A 111 0.43 6.26 -10.06
CA LEU A 111 0.78 5.12 -9.22
C LEU A 111 2.29 4.86 -9.26
N GLU A 112 2.88 4.84 -10.46
CA GLU A 112 4.31 4.63 -10.63
C GLU A 112 5.13 5.71 -9.91
N GLU A 113 4.72 6.97 -10.03
CA GLU A 113 5.37 8.09 -9.34
C GLU A 113 5.39 7.89 -7.83
N LYS A 114 4.25 7.49 -7.25
CA LYS A 114 4.14 7.23 -5.81
C LYS A 114 4.98 6.03 -5.37
N LEU A 115 5.01 4.99 -6.19
CA LEU A 115 5.82 3.81 -5.91
C LEU A 115 7.32 4.13 -5.96
N ARG A 116 7.76 4.92 -6.94
CA ARG A 116 9.17 5.33 -7.05
C ARG A 116 9.61 6.13 -5.83
N ALA A 117 8.73 6.97 -5.30
CA ALA A 117 9.02 7.76 -4.11
C ALA A 117 9.04 6.90 -2.84
N ALA A 118 8.13 5.93 -2.74
CA ALA A 118 8.00 5.09 -1.54
C ALA A 118 9.00 3.93 -1.51
N LEU A 119 9.38 3.41 -2.66
CA LEU A 119 10.25 2.23 -2.77
C LEU A 119 11.18 2.36 -3.98
N PRO A 120 12.15 3.29 -3.93
CA PRO A 120 13.04 3.55 -5.08
C PRO A 120 13.78 2.30 -5.57
N ALA A 121 14.15 1.40 -4.65
CA ALA A 121 14.88 0.18 -4.97
C ALA A 121 14.15 -0.72 -5.97
N ALA A 122 12.82 -0.66 -6.04
CA ALA A 122 12.03 -1.46 -6.97
C ALA A 122 12.26 -1.06 -8.44
N PHE A 123 12.78 0.14 -8.67
CA PHE A 123 12.97 0.71 -10.00
C PHE A 123 14.43 0.96 -10.34
N GLU A 124 15.36 0.49 -9.51
CA GLU A 124 16.78 0.60 -9.81
C GLU A 124 17.13 -0.33 -10.96
N VAL A 125 17.84 0.21 -11.93
CA VAL A 125 18.38 -0.57 -13.04
C VAL A 125 19.74 -1.10 -12.61
N ALA A 126 19.87 -2.43 -12.59
CA ALA A 126 21.16 -3.07 -12.34
C ALA A 126 22.09 -2.74 -13.50
N GLY A 127 23.13 -1.99 -13.23
CA GLY A 127 24.03 -1.63 -14.32
C GLY A 127 25.30 -1.06 -13.83
#